data_9ef7bdc68c464aa01f458a74b9b0bd40
#
_entry.id   9ef7bdc68c464aa01f458a74b9b0bd40
#
_cell.length_a   1.000
_cell.length_b   1.000
_cell.length_c   1.000
_cell.angle_alpha   90.00
_cell.angle_beta   90.00
_cell.angle_gamma   90.00
#
_symmetry.space_group_name_H-M   'P 1'
#
loop_
_entity.id
_entity.type
_entity.pdbx_description
1 polymer ?
#
loop_
_entity_poly.entity_id
_entity_poly.type
_entity_poly.pdbx_seq_one_letter_code
_entity_poly.pdbx_strand_id
1 'polypeptide(L)'
;MPRFTHLLGPVVDAGTGKPQTRLIRRLSITRALIDQLPPHSHFRHCLDPSLDDGLAIADGLAFQDRGFTVTPQYTFQINCQKSSEELWTAMHFKTRQHVRSAEEKYVVRSVDDPHHFIKFYLRNIQASGRSNQLDFKDFPALFSECRSRKCGEILSALAPDGSPVAMIYLVWSDTNMYYLLSTRAPDKGASGSVNFLIWHAMKQAGQLGLVFDLDGVYTSGAARFLSGFGGEIKTRLVIQRSRMAFRTLQSLKQQYFEDETRFFT
;
A
#
# COMPACT_ATOMS: atom_id res chain seq x y z
N MET A 1 -4.97 13.39 4.51
CA MET A 1 -3.70 12.65 4.41
C MET A 1 -3.01 13.13 3.14
N PRO A 2 -1.69 13.33 3.10
CA PRO A 2 -0.98 13.66 1.87
C PRO A 2 -1.23 12.61 0.80
N ARG A 3 -1.19 13.00 -0.48
CA ARG A 3 -1.37 12.06 -1.59
C ARG A 3 -0.25 11.02 -1.57
N PHE A 4 -0.58 9.79 -1.92
CA PHE A 4 0.32 8.63 -1.91
C PHE A 4 0.90 8.28 -0.52
N THR A 5 0.40 8.87 0.55
CA THR A 5 0.71 8.44 1.91
C THR A 5 -0.35 7.46 2.36
N HIS A 6 -0.02 6.17 2.40
CA HIS A 6 -1.00 5.13 2.69
C HIS A 6 -1.12 4.85 4.18
N LEU A 7 -0.02 4.93 4.89
CA LEU A 7 0.07 4.62 6.30
C LEU A 7 0.72 5.76 7.06
N LEU A 8 0.20 6.05 8.23
CA LEU A 8 0.75 6.96 9.22
C LEU A 8 0.30 6.44 10.59
N GLY A 9 0.75 7.03 11.65
CA GLY A 9 0.21 6.68 12.95
C GLY A 9 0.75 7.57 14.06
N PRO A 10 0.10 7.62 15.21
CA PRO A 10 0.74 8.15 16.38
C PRO A 10 1.90 7.20 16.71
N VAL A 11 3.11 7.73 16.67
CA VAL A 11 4.28 7.00 17.17
C VAL A 11 4.34 7.24 18.68
N VAL A 12 4.04 6.21 19.44
CA VAL A 12 4.08 6.23 20.90
C VAL A 12 5.06 5.16 21.35
N ASP A 13 6.00 5.51 22.21
CA ASP A 13 6.91 4.51 22.75
C ASP A 13 6.17 3.42 23.53
N ALA A 14 6.73 2.21 23.52
CA ALA A 14 6.12 1.04 24.15
C ALA A 14 5.84 1.22 25.64
N GLY A 15 6.52 2.15 26.30
CA GLY A 15 6.44 2.36 27.75
C GLY A 15 7.03 1.21 28.55
N THR A 16 7.02 1.38 29.86
CA THR A 16 7.49 0.37 30.81
C THR A 16 6.35 -0.12 31.69
N GLY A 17 6.53 -1.25 32.33
CA GLY A 17 5.58 -1.81 33.29
C GLY A 17 4.66 -2.89 32.72
N LYS A 18 3.63 -3.21 33.47
CA LYS A 18 2.66 -4.26 33.11
C LYS A 18 1.85 -3.89 31.87
N PRO A 19 1.36 -4.86 31.07
CA PRO A 19 0.58 -4.59 29.84
C PRO A 19 -0.59 -3.63 30.09
N GLN A 20 -1.29 -3.74 31.20
CA GLN A 20 -2.41 -2.86 31.55
C GLN A 20 -1.96 -1.38 31.72
N THR A 21 -0.82 -1.17 32.37
CA THR A 21 -0.24 0.19 32.57
C THR A 21 0.16 0.79 31.23
N ARG A 22 0.79 -0.01 30.37
CA ARG A 22 1.19 0.42 29.02
C ARG A 22 -0.03 0.76 28.16
N LEU A 23 -1.10 -0.06 28.23
CA LEU A 23 -2.34 0.18 27.52
C LEU A 23 -2.98 1.53 27.92
N ILE A 24 -3.15 1.76 29.22
CA ILE A 24 -3.77 3.00 29.75
C ILE A 24 -2.91 4.23 29.39
N ARG A 25 -1.60 4.09 29.52
CA ARG A 25 -0.67 5.17 29.14
C ARG A 25 -0.82 5.51 27.65
N ARG A 26 -0.78 4.52 26.75
CA ARG A 26 -0.93 4.72 25.29
C ARG A 26 -2.27 5.37 24.97
N LEU A 27 -3.36 4.86 25.54
CA LEU A 27 -4.69 5.44 25.40
C LEU A 27 -4.74 6.93 25.78
N SER A 28 -4.12 7.29 26.90
CA SER A 28 -4.07 8.69 27.37
C SER A 28 -3.24 9.58 26.45
N ILE A 29 -2.09 9.10 25.99
CA ILE A 29 -1.23 9.85 25.06
C ILE A 29 -1.93 10.04 23.72
N THR A 30 -2.50 8.98 23.17
CA THR A 30 -3.20 9.06 21.87
C THR A 30 -4.39 10.00 21.95
N ARG A 31 -5.18 10.00 23.05
CA ARG A 31 -6.25 10.99 23.28
C ARG A 31 -5.71 12.42 23.28
N ALA A 32 -4.61 12.67 24.00
CA ALA A 32 -4.00 14.01 24.04
C ALA A 32 -3.50 14.47 22.67
N LEU A 33 -2.97 13.57 21.84
CA LEU A 33 -2.58 13.87 20.46
C LEU A 33 -3.80 14.17 19.58
N ILE A 34 -4.88 13.42 19.73
CA ILE A 34 -6.13 13.66 18.97
C ILE A 34 -6.72 15.02 19.33
N ASP A 35 -6.69 15.41 20.62
CA ASP A 35 -7.23 16.68 21.10
C ASP A 35 -6.45 17.89 20.54
N GLN A 36 -5.22 17.68 20.06
CA GLN A 36 -4.39 18.71 19.42
C GLN A 36 -4.54 18.76 17.88
N LEU A 37 -5.35 17.89 17.29
CA LEU A 37 -5.56 17.92 15.84
C LEU A 37 -6.16 19.24 15.38
N PRO A 38 -5.65 19.86 14.33
CA PRO A 38 -6.22 21.10 13.81
C PRO A 38 -7.66 20.88 13.33
N PRO A 39 -8.46 21.95 13.27
CA PRO A 39 -9.81 21.87 12.72
C PRO A 39 -9.80 21.29 11.31
N HIS A 40 -10.68 20.31 11.04
CA HIS A 40 -10.75 19.62 9.75
C HIS A 40 -12.21 19.34 9.37
N SER A 41 -12.52 19.37 8.09
CA SER A 41 -13.82 18.97 7.53
C SER A 41 -13.88 17.46 7.26
N HIS A 42 -12.75 16.88 6.90
CA HIS A 42 -12.57 15.47 6.67
C HIS A 42 -11.20 15.03 7.20
N PHE A 43 -11.19 13.95 7.96
CA PHE A 43 -9.99 13.28 8.44
C PHE A 43 -10.07 11.82 8.04
N ARG A 44 -9.04 11.32 7.38
CA ARG A 44 -8.86 9.91 7.10
C ARG A 44 -7.40 9.55 7.32
N HIS A 45 -7.19 8.47 8.06
CA HIS A 45 -5.88 8.00 8.45
C HIS A 45 -5.89 6.48 8.50
N CYS A 46 -4.84 5.83 8.04
CA CYS A 46 -4.64 4.41 8.19
C CYS A 46 -3.43 4.19 9.08
N LEU A 47 -3.63 3.50 10.21
CA LEU A 47 -2.55 3.22 11.14
C LEU A 47 -1.62 2.17 10.54
N ASP A 48 -0.31 2.43 10.63
CA ASP A 48 0.69 1.49 10.16
C ASP A 48 0.79 0.31 11.15
N PRO A 49 0.54 -0.93 10.70
CA PRO A 49 0.64 -2.10 11.58
C PRO A 49 2.07 -2.36 12.09
N SER A 50 3.10 -1.80 11.46
CA SER A 50 4.49 -1.89 11.96
C SER A 50 4.71 -1.07 13.24
N LEU A 51 3.84 -0.09 13.51
CA LEU A 51 3.87 0.71 14.74
C LEU A 51 3.07 0.07 15.89
N ASP A 52 2.48 -1.09 15.64
CA ASP A 52 1.74 -1.85 16.65
C ASP A 52 2.69 -2.73 17.47
N ASP A 53 2.87 -2.32 18.70
CA ASP A 53 3.59 -3.10 19.73
C ASP A 53 2.67 -4.05 20.51
N GLY A 54 1.53 -4.44 19.93
CA GLY A 54 0.46 -5.22 20.56
C GLY A 54 -0.59 -4.36 21.29
N LEU A 55 -0.55 -3.04 21.11
CA LEU A 55 -1.44 -2.07 21.77
C LEU A 55 -2.27 -1.22 20.78
N ALA A 56 -2.35 -1.59 19.50
CA ALA A 56 -3.16 -0.87 18.50
C ALA A 56 -4.62 -0.67 18.91
N ILE A 57 -5.14 -1.56 19.76
CA ILE A 57 -6.48 -1.41 20.34
C ILE A 57 -6.63 -0.10 21.13
N ALA A 58 -5.58 0.33 21.83
CA ALA A 58 -5.60 1.59 22.58
C ALA A 58 -5.78 2.80 21.64
N ASP A 59 -5.09 2.78 20.50
CA ASP A 59 -5.23 3.84 19.49
C ASP A 59 -6.63 3.84 18.89
N GLY A 60 -7.14 2.67 18.51
CA GLY A 60 -8.51 2.53 18.01
C GLY A 60 -9.55 3.07 18.98
N LEU A 61 -9.47 2.70 20.27
CA LEU A 61 -10.36 3.17 21.31
C LEU A 61 -10.23 4.68 21.55
N ALA A 62 -9.00 5.23 21.54
CA ALA A 62 -8.79 6.67 21.70
C ALA A 62 -9.49 7.48 20.60
N PHE A 63 -9.43 7.01 19.36
CA PHE A 63 -10.12 7.64 18.24
C PHE A 63 -11.63 7.47 18.33
N GLN A 64 -12.13 6.29 18.72
CA GLN A 64 -13.58 6.07 18.92
C GLN A 64 -14.16 6.99 20.00
N ASP A 65 -13.48 7.15 21.13
CA ASP A 65 -13.87 8.05 22.21
C ASP A 65 -13.95 9.53 21.78
N ARG A 66 -13.29 9.89 20.68
CA ARG A 66 -13.31 11.24 20.09
C ARG A 66 -14.23 11.34 18.87
N GLY A 67 -15.10 10.36 18.67
CA GLY A 67 -16.14 10.38 17.64
C GLY A 67 -15.62 10.05 16.23
N PHE A 68 -14.49 9.36 16.12
CA PHE A 68 -14.03 8.82 14.85
C PHE A 68 -14.62 7.43 14.60
N THR A 69 -14.91 7.12 13.36
CA THR A 69 -15.20 5.76 12.92
C THR A 69 -13.88 5.04 12.75
N VAL A 70 -13.78 3.86 13.34
CA VAL A 70 -12.62 2.97 13.26
C VAL A 70 -13.03 1.70 12.53
N THR A 71 -12.40 1.41 11.40
CA THR A 71 -12.73 0.25 10.56
C THR A 71 -11.48 -0.61 10.36
N PRO A 72 -11.54 -1.92 10.57
CA PRO A 72 -10.41 -2.80 10.25
C PRO A 72 -10.21 -2.89 8.74
N GLN A 73 -8.96 -2.90 8.33
CA GLN A 73 -8.51 -3.20 6.99
C GLN A 73 -7.37 -4.21 7.09
N TYR A 74 -7.12 -4.96 6.03
CA TYR A 74 -6.13 -6.03 6.06
C TYR A 74 -5.04 -5.77 5.03
N THR A 75 -3.85 -6.26 5.33
CA THR A 75 -2.73 -6.35 4.40
C THR A 75 -2.04 -7.70 4.55
N PHE A 76 -1.19 -8.06 3.59
CA PHE A 76 -0.26 -9.18 3.72
C PHE A 76 1.14 -8.62 3.95
N GLN A 77 1.81 -9.08 4.99
CA GLN A 77 3.21 -8.77 5.27
C GLN A 77 4.06 -10.02 5.12
N ILE A 78 5.16 -9.89 4.41
CA ILE A 78 6.10 -10.97 4.12
C ILE A 78 7.43 -10.63 4.77
N ASN A 79 7.87 -11.41 5.74
CA ASN A 79 9.21 -11.27 6.30
C ASN A 79 10.23 -11.73 5.25
N CYS A 80 10.86 -10.77 4.56
CA CYS A 80 11.83 -11.04 3.51
C CYS A 80 13.26 -11.28 4.03
N GLN A 81 13.50 -11.27 5.34
CA GLN A 81 14.79 -11.69 5.93
C GLN A 81 15.04 -13.20 5.79
N LYS A 82 14.01 -13.96 5.43
CA LYS A 82 14.13 -15.39 5.07
C LYS A 82 14.92 -15.55 3.77
N SER A 83 15.46 -16.76 3.57
CA SER A 83 16.15 -17.08 2.31
C SER A 83 15.18 -16.99 1.11
N SER A 84 15.74 -16.72 -0.07
CA SER A 84 14.96 -16.71 -1.31
C SER A 84 14.25 -18.04 -1.56
N GLU A 85 14.80 -19.15 -1.13
CA GLU A 85 14.23 -20.49 -1.26
C GLU A 85 13.01 -20.67 -0.35
N GLU A 86 13.09 -20.22 0.92
CA GLU A 86 11.96 -20.23 1.85
C GLU A 86 10.82 -19.33 1.35
N LEU A 87 11.15 -18.12 0.89
CA LEU A 87 10.17 -17.21 0.30
C LEU A 87 9.51 -17.83 -0.94
N TRP A 88 10.31 -18.44 -1.81
CA TRP A 88 9.80 -19.12 -3.00
C TRP A 88 8.85 -20.26 -2.66
N THR A 89 9.23 -21.10 -1.70
CA THR A 89 8.45 -22.26 -1.28
C THR A 89 7.13 -21.85 -0.60
N ALA A 90 7.15 -20.73 0.13
CA ALA A 90 5.96 -20.17 0.78
C ALA A 90 4.91 -19.64 -0.21
N MET A 91 5.30 -19.32 -1.45
CA MET A 91 4.35 -18.87 -2.46
C MET A 91 3.45 -20.01 -2.96
N HIS A 92 2.21 -19.66 -3.29
CA HIS A 92 1.29 -20.57 -3.94
C HIS A 92 1.85 -21.06 -5.29
N PHE A 93 1.60 -22.32 -5.65
CA PHE A 93 2.22 -22.92 -6.85
C PHE A 93 1.90 -22.16 -8.14
N LYS A 94 0.66 -21.66 -8.32
CA LYS A 94 0.27 -20.85 -9.49
C LYS A 94 1.02 -19.52 -9.57
N THR A 95 1.30 -18.89 -8.42
CA THR A 95 2.10 -17.66 -8.37
C THR A 95 3.51 -17.94 -8.84
N ARG A 96 4.12 -19.05 -8.39
CA ARG A 96 5.45 -19.49 -8.86
C ARG A 96 5.48 -19.78 -10.35
N GLN A 97 4.44 -20.43 -10.90
CA GLN A 97 4.32 -20.65 -12.34
C GLN A 97 4.26 -19.33 -13.13
N HIS A 98 3.47 -18.36 -12.65
CA HIS A 98 3.39 -17.04 -13.28
C HIS A 98 4.72 -16.30 -13.25
N VAL A 99 5.45 -16.37 -12.12
CA VAL A 99 6.80 -15.78 -12.01
C VAL A 99 7.76 -16.43 -13.01
N ARG A 100 7.86 -17.77 -13.06
CA ARG A 100 8.74 -18.49 -13.99
C ARG A 100 8.44 -18.15 -15.45
N SER A 101 7.16 -18.22 -15.83
CA SER A 101 6.76 -17.91 -17.22
C SER A 101 7.02 -16.43 -17.58
N ALA A 102 6.99 -15.52 -16.63
CA ALA A 102 7.32 -14.13 -16.87
C ALA A 102 8.84 -13.87 -16.92
N GLU A 103 9.61 -14.58 -16.09
CA GLU A 103 11.07 -14.51 -16.06
C GLU A 103 11.72 -14.96 -17.39
N GLU A 104 11.08 -15.90 -18.09
CA GLU A 104 11.51 -16.34 -19.43
C GLU A 104 11.25 -15.27 -20.52
N LYS A 105 10.32 -14.34 -20.29
CA LYS A 105 9.81 -13.40 -21.30
C LYS A 105 10.23 -11.97 -21.09
N TYR A 106 10.51 -11.60 -19.84
CA TYR A 106 10.67 -10.19 -19.46
C TYR A 106 11.95 -9.95 -18.68
N VAL A 107 12.45 -8.73 -18.79
CA VAL A 107 13.60 -8.27 -18.01
C VAL A 107 13.14 -7.17 -17.08
N VAL A 108 13.58 -7.19 -15.81
CA VAL A 108 13.31 -6.11 -14.85
C VAL A 108 14.34 -5.00 -15.02
N ARG A 109 13.84 -3.77 -15.07
CA ARG A 109 14.65 -2.54 -15.07
C ARG A 109 14.06 -1.50 -14.12
N SER A 110 14.94 -0.72 -13.50
CA SER A 110 14.55 0.49 -12.78
C SER A 110 14.15 1.59 -13.78
N VAL A 111 13.18 2.42 -13.40
CA VAL A 111 12.70 3.56 -14.18
C VAL A 111 12.98 4.82 -13.39
N ASP A 112 13.80 5.71 -13.94
CA ASP A 112 14.20 6.96 -13.28
C ASP A 112 13.28 8.14 -13.63
N ASP A 113 12.49 8.03 -14.70
CA ASP A 113 11.53 9.06 -15.10
C ASP A 113 10.10 8.72 -14.58
N PRO A 114 9.58 9.45 -13.57
CA PRO A 114 8.23 9.24 -13.07
C PRO A 114 7.14 9.55 -14.10
N HIS A 115 7.41 10.42 -15.10
CA HIS A 115 6.46 10.71 -16.16
C HIS A 115 6.24 9.51 -17.08
N HIS A 116 7.27 8.65 -17.24
CA HIS A 116 7.11 7.39 -17.96
C HIS A 116 6.14 6.46 -17.26
N PHE A 117 6.25 6.33 -15.92
CA PHE A 117 5.29 5.56 -15.12
C PHE A 117 3.87 6.12 -15.25
N ILE A 118 3.69 7.44 -15.07
CA ILE A 118 2.38 8.10 -15.15
C ILE A 118 1.74 7.86 -16.53
N LYS A 119 2.48 8.10 -17.61
CA LYS A 119 2.00 7.90 -18.98
C LYS A 119 1.56 6.44 -19.22
N PHE A 120 2.37 5.49 -18.77
CA PHE A 120 2.07 4.08 -18.90
C PHE A 120 0.84 3.69 -18.06
N TYR A 121 0.73 4.18 -16.82
CA TYR A 121 -0.41 3.98 -15.95
C TYR A 121 -1.71 4.49 -16.57
N LEU A 122 -1.74 5.76 -17.01
CA LEU A 122 -2.93 6.39 -17.58
C LEU A 122 -3.39 5.69 -18.88
N ARG A 123 -2.44 5.32 -19.75
CA ARG A 123 -2.75 4.54 -20.96
C ARG A 123 -3.41 3.21 -20.63
N ASN A 124 -2.92 2.49 -19.63
CA ASN A 124 -3.47 1.18 -19.25
C ASN A 124 -4.85 1.29 -18.60
N ILE A 125 -5.08 2.32 -17.78
CA ILE A 125 -6.41 2.61 -17.21
C ILE A 125 -7.40 2.90 -18.33
N GLN A 126 -7.06 3.78 -19.27
CA GLN A 126 -7.89 4.11 -20.42
C GLN A 126 -8.19 2.87 -21.28
N ALA A 127 -7.17 2.09 -21.63
CA ALA A 127 -7.32 0.86 -22.42
C ALA A 127 -8.18 -0.21 -21.72
N SER A 128 -8.27 -0.17 -20.38
CA SER A 128 -9.15 -1.03 -19.58
C SER A 128 -10.58 -0.52 -19.45
N GLY A 129 -10.93 0.61 -20.08
CA GLY A 129 -12.24 1.24 -19.97
C GLY A 129 -12.53 1.83 -18.58
N ARG A 130 -11.49 2.07 -17.75
CA ARG A 130 -11.63 2.61 -16.40
C ARG A 130 -11.31 4.11 -16.38
N SER A 131 -11.89 4.84 -15.43
CA SER A 131 -11.51 6.21 -15.14
C SER A 131 -10.32 6.25 -14.18
N ASN A 132 -9.42 7.22 -14.40
CA ASN A 132 -8.32 7.44 -13.47
C ASN A 132 -8.81 8.22 -12.25
N GLN A 133 -8.63 7.66 -11.07
CA GLN A 133 -8.98 8.31 -9.80
C GLN A 133 -7.77 8.89 -9.06
N LEU A 134 -6.54 8.64 -9.56
CA LEU A 134 -5.32 9.14 -8.95
C LEU A 134 -4.94 10.51 -9.54
N ASP A 135 -4.68 11.46 -8.66
CA ASP A 135 -4.08 12.73 -9.06
C ASP A 135 -2.57 12.63 -8.92
N PHE A 136 -1.88 12.58 -10.05
CA PHE A 136 -0.43 12.45 -10.13
C PHE A 136 0.32 13.79 -10.04
N LYS A 137 -0.35 14.92 -9.74
CA LYS A 137 0.27 16.25 -9.73
C LYS A 137 1.56 16.29 -8.90
N ASP A 138 1.53 15.71 -7.70
CA ASP A 138 2.65 15.76 -6.75
C ASP A 138 3.55 14.51 -6.84
N PHE A 139 3.20 13.53 -7.67
CA PHE A 139 3.93 12.27 -7.78
C PHE A 139 5.39 12.43 -8.25
N PRO A 140 5.71 13.28 -9.25
CA PRO A 140 7.10 13.46 -9.68
C PRO A 140 7.99 14.01 -8.57
N ALA A 141 7.50 14.97 -7.79
CA ALA A 141 8.24 15.54 -6.66
C ALA A 141 8.44 14.51 -5.55
N LEU A 142 7.40 13.74 -5.20
CA LEU A 142 7.49 12.65 -4.24
C LEU A 142 8.51 11.58 -4.68
N PHE A 143 8.44 11.15 -5.94
CA PHE A 143 9.37 10.17 -6.48
C PHE A 143 10.81 10.66 -6.42
N SER A 144 11.07 11.90 -6.85
CA SER A 144 12.40 12.51 -6.79
C SER A 144 12.95 12.54 -5.38
N GLU A 145 12.12 12.92 -4.40
CA GLU A 145 12.51 12.94 -2.99
C GLU A 145 12.80 11.52 -2.46
N CYS A 146 11.95 10.54 -2.79
CA CYS A 146 12.19 9.14 -2.39
C CYS A 146 13.47 8.58 -3.03
N ARG A 147 13.76 8.93 -4.29
CA ARG A 147 15.01 8.52 -4.97
C ARG A 147 16.23 9.15 -4.33
N SER A 148 16.21 10.45 -4.02
CA SER A 148 17.32 11.15 -3.37
C SER A 148 17.64 10.55 -1.99
N ARG A 149 16.61 10.14 -1.25
CA ARG A 149 16.73 9.45 0.05
C ARG A 149 16.97 7.95 -0.07
N LYS A 150 17.04 7.39 -1.28
CA LYS A 150 17.23 5.95 -1.53
C LYS A 150 16.14 5.09 -0.87
N CYS A 151 14.90 5.58 -0.81
CA CYS A 151 13.76 4.91 -0.19
C CYS A 151 12.55 4.77 -1.12
N GLY A 152 12.75 4.82 -2.44
CA GLY A 152 11.70 4.61 -3.42
C GLY A 152 12.25 4.27 -4.81
N GLU A 153 11.51 3.41 -5.53
CA GLU A 153 11.90 2.94 -6.86
C GLU A 153 10.67 2.55 -7.70
N ILE A 154 10.74 2.82 -8.99
CA ILE A 154 9.83 2.25 -9.98
C ILE A 154 10.55 1.11 -10.68
N LEU A 155 9.95 -0.09 -10.66
CA LEU A 155 10.40 -1.23 -11.44
C LEU A 155 9.50 -1.46 -12.63
N SER A 156 10.08 -1.77 -13.78
CA SER A 156 9.40 -2.13 -15.02
C SER A 156 9.79 -3.52 -15.48
N ALA A 157 8.81 -4.31 -15.89
CA ALA A 157 9.02 -5.52 -16.67
C ALA A 157 8.98 -5.13 -18.16
N LEU A 158 10.08 -5.37 -18.88
CA LEU A 158 10.22 -5.05 -20.30
C LEU A 158 10.13 -6.31 -21.13
N ALA A 159 9.39 -6.23 -22.24
CA ALA A 159 9.40 -7.24 -23.30
C ALA A 159 10.72 -7.21 -24.09
N PRO A 160 11.01 -8.23 -24.94
CA PRO A 160 12.23 -8.29 -25.73
C PRO A 160 12.48 -7.10 -26.66
N ASP A 161 11.41 -6.42 -27.08
CA ASP A 161 11.47 -5.20 -27.89
C ASP A 161 11.74 -3.92 -27.05
N GLY A 162 11.91 -4.06 -25.73
CA GLY A 162 12.13 -2.95 -24.81
C GLY A 162 10.84 -2.25 -24.36
N SER A 163 9.67 -2.67 -24.83
CA SER A 163 8.41 -2.08 -24.41
C SER A 163 8.02 -2.50 -22.99
N PRO A 164 7.45 -1.59 -22.16
CA PRO A 164 7.00 -1.93 -20.82
C PRO A 164 5.68 -2.70 -20.87
N VAL A 165 5.62 -3.83 -20.14
CA VAL A 165 4.40 -4.66 -19.99
C VAL A 165 3.76 -4.52 -18.61
N ALA A 166 4.53 -4.18 -17.58
CA ALA A 166 4.05 -3.84 -16.26
C ALA A 166 5.04 -2.92 -15.55
N MET A 167 4.52 -2.12 -14.63
CA MET A 167 5.34 -1.31 -13.72
C MET A 167 4.77 -1.36 -12.31
N ILE A 168 5.64 -1.29 -11.31
CA ILE A 168 5.28 -1.13 -9.90
C ILE A 168 6.06 0.03 -9.30
N TYR A 169 5.46 0.71 -8.34
CA TYR A 169 6.14 1.72 -7.52
C TYR A 169 6.25 1.23 -6.09
N LEU A 170 7.46 1.26 -5.58
CA LEU A 170 7.85 0.81 -4.25
C LEU A 170 8.38 1.99 -3.46
N VAL A 171 8.07 2.04 -2.17
CA VAL A 171 8.74 2.92 -1.20
C VAL A 171 9.08 2.10 0.03
N TRP A 172 10.09 2.54 0.79
CA TRP A 172 10.46 1.85 2.01
C TRP A 172 10.93 2.77 3.12
N SER A 173 10.82 2.28 4.34
CA SER A 173 11.39 2.84 5.54
C SER A 173 12.56 1.97 6.00
N ASP A 174 13.06 2.19 7.21
CA ASP A 174 14.11 1.35 7.81
C ASP A 174 13.64 -0.08 8.13
N THR A 175 12.34 -0.33 8.13
CA THR A 175 11.76 -1.63 8.54
C THR A 175 10.89 -2.29 7.49
N ASN A 176 10.21 -1.51 6.67
CA ASN A 176 9.20 -2.01 5.73
C ASN A 176 9.38 -1.45 4.32
N MET A 177 9.19 -2.30 3.32
CA MET A 177 8.99 -1.92 1.92
C MET A 177 7.52 -2.09 1.56
N TYR A 178 6.93 -1.08 0.91
CA TYR A 178 5.52 -1.03 0.56
C TYR A 178 5.31 -1.08 -0.95
N TYR A 179 4.39 -1.94 -1.38
CA TYR A 179 3.90 -2.04 -2.76
C TYR A 179 2.78 -1.03 -2.97
N LEU A 180 3.11 0.21 -3.34
CA LEU A 180 2.14 1.31 -3.37
C LEU A 180 1.27 1.34 -4.61
N LEU A 181 1.86 1.21 -5.79
CA LEU A 181 1.14 1.32 -7.06
C LEU A 181 1.60 0.24 -8.03
N SER A 182 0.67 -0.21 -8.87
CA SER A 182 0.99 -1.08 -10.00
C SER A 182 0.13 -0.77 -11.20
N THR A 183 0.67 -1.05 -12.36
CA THR A 183 -0.05 -0.99 -13.63
C THR A 183 0.47 -2.06 -14.58
N ARG A 184 -0.40 -2.59 -15.40
CA ARG A 184 -0.08 -3.65 -16.36
C ARG A 184 -0.81 -3.36 -17.67
N ALA A 185 -0.16 -3.63 -18.80
CA ALA A 185 -0.79 -3.63 -20.10
C ALA A 185 -1.98 -4.62 -20.12
N PRO A 186 -3.11 -4.26 -20.75
CA PRO A 186 -4.34 -5.06 -20.70
C PRO A 186 -4.26 -6.36 -21.51
N ASP A 187 -3.28 -6.51 -22.38
CA ASP A 187 -3.10 -7.66 -23.24
C ASP A 187 -2.76 -8.94 -22.48
N LYS A 188 -3.20 -10.08 -23.04
CA LYS A 188 -2.96 -11.39 -22.44
C LYS A 188 -1.47 -11.72 -22.33
N GLY A 189 -0.64 -11.15 -23.21
CA GLY A 189 0.81 -11.33 -23.18
C GLY A 189 1.46 -10.86 -21.89
N ALA A 190 0.90 -9.84 -21.23
CA ALA A 190 1.42 -9.29 -19.96
C ALA A 190 1.09 -10.14 -18.70
N SER A 191 0.49 -11.34 -18.88
CA SER A 191 0.16 -12.21 -17.74
C SER A 191 1.43 -12.62 -16.95
N GLY A 192 1.34 -12.55 -15.62
CA GLY A 192 2.47 -12.88 -14.71
C GLY A 192 3.52 -11.79 -14.54
N SER A 193 3.51 -10.71 -15.35
CA SER A 193 4.52 -9.64 -15.28
C SER A 193 4.53 -8.93 -13.92
N VAL A 194 3.35 -8.66 -13.33
CA VAL A 194 3.27 -8.06 -11.98
C VAL A 194 3.76 -9.07 -10.92
N ASN A 195 3.44 -10.37 -11.06
CA ASN A 195 3.96 -11.39 -10.15
C ASN A 195 5.49 -11.41 -10.16
N PHE A 196 6.09 -11.28 -11.33
CA PHE A 196 7.54 -11.25 -11.51
C PHE A 196 8.17 -10.00 -10.86
N LEU A 197 7.55 -8.83 -11.04
CA LEU A 197 8.01 -7.60 -10.38
C LEU A 197 7.89 -7.67 -8.86
N ILE A 198 6.79 -8.20 -8.33
CA ILE A 198 6.63 -8.40 -6.88
C ILE A 198 7.69 -9.37 -6.34
N TRP A 199 7.94 -10.48 -7.04
CA TRP A 199 9.00 -11.41 -6.66
C TRP A 199 10.39 -10.75 -6.64
N HIS A 200 10.66 -9.89 -7.63
CA HIS A 200 11.91 -9.11 -7.65
C HIS A 200 11.99 -8.14 -6.46
N ALA A 201 10.90 -7.45 -6.15
CA ALA A 201 10.81 -6.56 -5.00
C ALA A 201 10.96 -7.31 -3.66
N MET A 202 10.41 -8.51 -3.51
CA MET A 202 10.62 -9.35 -2.32
C MET A 202 12.09 -9.72 -2.13
N LYS A 203 12.82 -10.05 -3.20
CA LYS A 203 14.26 -10.31 -3.14
C LYS A 203 15.05 -9.05 -2.74
N GLN A 204 14.67 -7.90 -3.28
CA GLN A 204 15.28 -6.61 -2.92
C GLN A 204 15.00 -6.26 -1.46
N ALA A 205 13.77 -6.43 -0.98
CA ALA A 205 13.42 -6.24 0.43
C ALA A 205 14.25 -7.15 1.35
N GLY A 206 14.49 -8.40 0.94
CA GLY A 206 15.37 -9.34 1.66
C GLY A 206 16.81 -8.87 1.76
N GLN A 207 17.38 -8.33 0.67
CA GLN A 207 18.72 -7.74 0.66
C GLN A 207 18.86 -6.53 1.59
N LEU A 208 17.76 -5.79 1.78
CA LEU A 208 17.68 -4.64 2.68
C LEU A 208 17.26 -5.02 4.11
N GLY A 209 16.95 -6.29 4.39
CA GLY A 209 16.51 -6.75 5.71
C GLY A 209 15.11 -6.30 6.10
N LEU A 210 14.23 -6.01 5.12
CA LEU A 210 12.91 -5.41 5.32
C LEU A 210 11.78 -6.45 5.32
N VAL A 211 10.66 -6.06 5.93
CA VAL A 211 9.36 -6.69 5.72
C VAL A 211 8.73 -6.11 4.47
N PHE A 212 8.17 -6.94 3.59
CA PHE A 212 7.46 -6.49 2.40
C PHE A 212 5.96 -6.45 2.67
N ASP A 213 5.35 -5.26 2.62
CA ASP A 213 3.92 -5.02 2.82
C ASP A 213 3.24 -4.85 1.46
N LEU A 214 2.22 -5.66 1.18
CA LEU A 214 1.45 -5.65 -0.07
C LEU A 214 0.35 -4.55 -0.10
N ASP A 215 0.38 -3.61 0.84
CA ASP A 215 -0.37 -2.35 0.90
C ASP A 215 -1.90 -2.47 0.79
N GLY A 216 -2.44 -3.49 1.40
CA GLY A 216 -3.86 -3.58 1.65
C GLY A 216 -4.65 -4.46 0.68
N VAL A 217 -5.68 -5.05 1.27
CA VAL A 217 -6.60 -5.94 0.60
C VAL A 217 -7.96 -5.26 0.55
N TYR A 218 -8.35 -4.79 -0.62
CA TYR A 218 -9.58 -4.03 -0.81
C TYR A 218 -10.70 -4.85 -1.45
N THR A 219 -10.36 -5.94 -2.15
CA THR A 219 -11.32 -6.79 -2.87
C THR A 219 -10.98 -8.26 -2.72
N SER A 220 -11.95 -9.14 -2.95
CA SER A 220 -11.72 -10.59 -2.99
C SER A 220 -10.75 -11.01 -4.10
N GLY A 221 -10.74 -10.27 -5.22
CA GLY A 221 -9.76 -10.47 -6.29
C GLY A 221 -8.34 -10.13 -5.86
N ALA A 222 -8.16 -8.97 -5.18
CA ALA A 222 -6.89 -8.58 -4.59
C ALA A 222 -6.45 -9.58 -3.51
N ALA A 223 -7.36 -10.01 -2.63
CA ALA A 223 -7.05 -11.03 -1.62
C ALA A 223 -6.50 -12.31 -2.25
N ARG A 224 -7.16 -12.82 -3.28
CA ARG A 224 -6.72 -14.03 -4.01
C ARG A 224 -5.36 -13.85 -4.69
N PHE A 225 -5.11 -12.68 -5.27
CA PHE A 225 -3.85 -12.38 -5.93
C PHE A 225 -2.70 -12.23 -4.92
N LEU A 226 -2.90 -11.40 -3.89
CA LEU A 226 -1.86 -11.05 -2.93
C LEU A 226 -1.53 -12.20 -1.98
N SER A 227 -2.53 -13.00 -1.56
CA SER A 227 -2.29 -14.21 -0.75
C SER A 227 -1.40 -15.23 -1.44
N GLY A 228 -1.34 -15.19 -2.77
CA GLY A 228 -0.49 -16.09 -3.56
C GLY A 228 1.01 -15.91 -3.32
N PHE A 229 1.44 -14.78 -2.76
CA PHE A 229 2.85 -14.53 -2.43
C PHE A 229 3.27 -15.07 -1.06
N GLY A 230 2.33 -15.63 -0.29
CA GLY A 230 2.57 -16.03 1.10
C GLY A 230 2.46 -14.84 2.05
N GLY A 231 3.10 -14.97 3.21
CA GLY A 231 3.07 -13.93 4.23
C GLY A 231 1.93 -14.09 5.23
N GLU A 232 1.88 -13.17 6.16
CA GLU A 232 0.91 -13.13 7.26
C GLU A 232 -0.12 -12.02 7.00
N ILE A 233 -1.38 -12.32 7.34
CA ILE A 233 -2.41 -11.28 7.34
C ILE A 233 -2.21 -10.40 8.56
N LYS A 234 -2.08 -9.10 8.33
CA LYS A 234 -2.04 -8.09 9.38
C LYS A 234 -3.27 -7.20 9.30
N THR A 235 -3.81 -6.86 10.46
CA THR A 235 -4.90 -5.90 10.58
C THR A 235 -4.32 -4.50 10.77
N ARG A 236 -4.85 -3.54 10.03
CA ARG A 236 -4.59 -2.11 10.23
C ARG A 236 -5.91 -1.38 10.46
N LEU A 237 -5.90 -0.31 11.20
CA LEU A 237 -7.10 0.44 11.51
C LEU A 237 -7.21 1.67 10.62
N VAL A 238 -8.33 1.80 9.92
CA VAL A 238 -8.69 3.02 9.19
C VAL A 238 -9.52 3.90 10.10
N ILE A 239 -9.00 5.07 10.39
CA ILE A 239 -9.62 6.08 11.23
C ILE A 239 -10.25 7.13 10.33
N GLN A 240 -11.52 7.42 10.53
CA GLN A 240 -12.21 8.41 9.69
C GLN A 240 -13.20 9.26 10.50
N ARG A 241 -13.22 10.56 10.22
CA ARG A 241 -14.25 11.48 10.69
C ARG A 241 -14.52 12.53 9.61
N SER A 242 -15.82 12.76 9.32
CA SER A 242 -16.25 13.76 8.34
C SER A 242 -17.37 14.59 8.94
N ARG A 243 -17.32 15.90 8.77
CA ARG A 243 -18.43 16.79 9.12
C ARG A 243 -19.62 16.53 8.19
N MET A 244 -20.85 16.76 8.68
CA MET A 244 -22.08 16.50 7.91
C MET A 244 -22.07 17.19 6.54
N ALA A 245 -21.69 18.47 6.48
CA ALA A 245 -21.58 19.21 5.21
C ALA A 245 -20.65 18.54 4.18
N PHE A 246 -19.54 17.98 4.62
CA PHE A 246 -18.63 17.24 3.75
C PHE A 246 -19.25 15.91 3.27
N ARG A 247 -19.95 15.20 4.16
CA ARG A 247 -20.67 13.96 3.81
C ARG A 247 -21.76 14.21 2.77
N THR A 248 -22.53 15.29 2.92
CA THR A 248 -23.57 15.69 1.94
C THR A 248 -22.96 16.06 0.60
N LEU A 249 -21.85 16.82 0.57
CA LEU A 249 -21.12 17.13 -0.65
C LEU A 249 -20.55 15.87 -1.32
N GLN A 250 -20.06 14.92 -0.55
CA GLN A 250 -19.53 13.66 -1.05
C GLN A 250 -20.64 12.75 -1.60
N SER A 251 -21.80 12.68 -0.91
CA SER A 251 -22.95 11.92 -1.40
C SER A 251 -23.55 12.56 -2.66
N LEU A 252 -23.61 13.89 -2.75
CA LEU A 252 -24.01 14.59 -3.98
C LEU A 252 -23.02 14.32 -5.12
N LYS A 253 -21.71 14.38 -4.86
CA LYS A 253 -20.72 13.98 -5.86
C LYS A 253 -20.87 12.52 -6.27
N GLN A 254 -21.11 11.61 -5.35
CA GLN A 254 -21.38 10.21 -5.67
C GLN A 254 -22.65 10.04 -6.50
N GLN A 255 -23.75 10.71 -6.18
CA GLN A 255 -24.98 10.68 -6.97
C GLN A 255 -24.82 11.23 -8.39
N TYR A 256 -23.98 12.26 -8.58
CA TYR A 256 -23.72 12.83 -9.90
C TYR A 256 -22.62 12.08 -10.69
N PHE A 257 -21.82 11.23 -10.04
CA PHE A 257 -20.69 10.49 -10.63
C PHE A 257 -20.75 8.99 -10.32
N GLU A 258 -21.95 8.46 -10.02
CA GLU A 258 -22.16 7.07 -9.56
C GLU A 258 -21.71 5.97 -10.51
N ASP A 259 -21.31 6.28 -11.74
CA ASP A 259 -20.72 5.30 -12.66
C ASP A 259 -19.20 5.12 -12.50
N GLU A 260 -18.51 5.96 -11.72
CA GLU A 260 -17.05 5.97 -11.68
C GLU A 260 -16.42 5.39 -10.40
N THR A 261 -17.18 5.17 -9.32
CA THR A 261 -16.62 4.81 -8.01
C THR A 261 -16.60 3.32 -7.66
N ARG A 262 -16.95 2.43 -8.58
CA ARG A 262 -16.96 0.97 -8.35
C ARG A 262 -15.58 0.30 -8.36
N PHE A 263 -14.46 1.01 -8.28
CA PHE A 263 -13.13 0.45 -8.53
C PHE A 263 -12.15 0.46 -7.35
N PHE A 264 -12.66 0.52 -6.13
CA PHE A 264 -11.98 -0.02 -4.95
C PHE A 264 -12.82 -1.15 -4.32
N THR A 265 -13.50 -1.93 -5.14
CA THR A 265 -14.03 -3.26 -4.77
C THR A 265 -13.32 -4.33 -5.56
#